data_dc142f30c70491d482dedefe24b8c3e3
#
_entry.id   dc142f30c70491d482dedefe24b8c3e3
#
_cell.length_a   1.000
_cell.length_b   1.000
_cell.length_c   1.000
_cell.angle_alpha   90.00
_cell.angle_beta   90.00
_cell.angle_gamma   90.00
#
_symmetry.space_group_name_H-M   'P 1'
#
loop_
_entity.id
_entity.type
_entity.pdbx_description
1 polymer ?
#
loop_
_entity_poly.entity_id
_entity_poly.type
_entity_poly.pdbx_seq_one_letter_code
_entity_poly.pdbx_strand_id
1 'polypeptide(L)'
;LILKTIIQKMNIKLEDTVIYGTSAGGFLSIIMGIYLKGAKVVADNTQLDVSNWAFISAVDYVMEYCFDNIGTALKYPERFNVVEAFIKYNYVPKIYLHVNLCSKVDNSMQLAPFLEKIETMKNVTEYNNIEVILHYEEKKGHDGLSQEEAIKFLYEVLDK
;
A
#
# COMPACT_ATOMS: atom_id res chain seq x y z
N LEU A 1 18.78 0.87 4.25
CA LEU A 1 17.79 1.35 3.28
C LEU A 1 18.19 2.73 2.77
N ILE A 2 18.34 2.93 1.45
CA ILE A 2 18.82 4.20 0.84
C ILE A 2 17.98 5.39 1.29
N LEU A 3 16.64 5.28 1.23
CA LEU A 3 15.72 6.36 1.66
C LEU A 3 15.97 6.78 3.11
N LYS A 4 16.16 5.84 4.03
CA LYS A 4 16.44 6.16 5.43
C LYS A 4 17.72 6.99 5.56
N THR A 5 18.75 6.65 4.80
CA THR A 5 20.00 7.40 4.78
C THR A 5 19.82 8.82 4.22
N ILE A 6 18.99 8.98 3.18
CA ILE A 6 18.69 10.30 2.61
C ILE A 6 17.94 11.16 3.63
N ILE A 7 16.86 10.63 4.22
CA ILE A 7 16.04 11.32 5.23
C ILE A 7 16.92 11.78 6.40
N GLN A 8 17.78 10.90 6.89
CA GLN A 8 18.74 11.23 7.97
C GLN A 8 19.73 12.31 7.57
N LYS A 9 20.32 12.23 6.38
CA LYS A 9 21.28 13.24 5.89
C LYS A 9 20.63 14.62 5.66
N MET A 10 19.35 14.63 5.29
CA MET A 10 18.58 15.86 5.15
C MET A 10 18.04 16.39 6.47
N ASN A 11 18.26 15.68 7.58
CA ASN A 11 17.74 16.01 8.91
C ASN A 11 16.20 16.18 8.92
N ILE A 12 15.50 15.35 8.12
CA ILE A 12 14.03 15.30 8.08
C ILE A 12 13.56 14.27 9.09
N LYS A 13 12.53 14.61 9.87
CA LYS A 13 11.90 13.64 10.76
C LYS A 13 11.02 12.67 9.97
N LEU A 14 10.93 11.41 10.41
CA LEU A 14 10.07 10.42 9.76
C LEU A 14 8.59 10.80 9.84
N GLU A 15 8.14 11.43 10.91
CA GLU A 15 6.78 11.95 11.08
C GLU A 15 6.40 13.05 10.07
N ASP A 16 7.42 13.77 9.55
CA ASP A 16 7.28 14.80 8.50
C ASP A 16 7.50 14.21 7.09
N THR A 17 7.52 12.89 6.96
CA THR A 17 7.74 12.20 5.69
C THR A 17 6.44 11.54 5.24
N VAL A 18 6.04 11.78 4.00
CA VAL A 18 4.94 11.05 3.34
C VAL A 18 5.50 10.23 2.19
N ILE A 19 5.08 8.99 2.09
CA ILE A 19 5.42 8.07 1.00
C ILE A 19 4.16 7.89 0.16
N TYR A 20 4.21 8.28 -1.11
CA TYR A 20 3.08 8.21 -2.03
C TYR A 20 3.31 7.17 -3.12
N GLY A 21 2.26 6.47 -3.49
CA GLY A 21 2.26 5.61 -4.65
C GLY A 21 0.87 5.22 -5.11
N THR A 22 0.75 4.92 -6.40
CA THR A 22 -0.48 4.43 -7.02
C THR A 22 -0.28 3.01 -7.52
N SER A 23 -1.36 2.23 -7.64
CA SER A 23 -1.32 0.88 -8.21
C SER A 23 -0.25 0.00 -7.52
N ALA A 24 0.65 -0.63 -8.26
CA ALA A 24 1.79 -1.38 -7.71
C ALA A 24 2.75 -0.50 -6.88
N GLY A 25 2.87 0.79 -7.22
CA GLY A 25 3.63 1.76 -6.43
C GLY A 25 3.01 2.02 -5.06
N GLY A 26 1.69 1.93 -4.93
CA GLY A 26 0.99 2.02 -3.67
C GLY A 26 1.30 0.84 -2.74
N PHE A 27 1.36 -0.38 -3.28
CA PHE A 27 1.84 -1.55 -2.53
C PHE A 27 3.25 -1.30 -1.97
N LEU A 28 4.17 -0.88 -2.84
CA LEU A 28 5.54 -0.59 -2.42
C LEU A 28 5.59 0.52 -1.36
N SER A 29 4.76 1.55 -1.48
CA SER A 29 4.68 2.64 -0.50
C SER A 29 4.28 2.13 0.88
N ILE A 30 3.32 1.21 0.97
CA ILE A 30 2.92 0.57 2.24
C ILE A 30 4.09 -0.24 2.82
N ILE A 31 4.74 -1.07 2.01
CA ILE A 31 5.91 -1.84 2.45
C ILE A 31 7.03 -0.92 2.94
N MET A 32 7.29 0.19 2.23
CA MET A 32 8.27 1.17 2.67
C MET A 32 7.88 1.85 3.99
N GLY A 33 6.60 2.13 4.21
CA GLY A 33 6.08 2.63 5.48
C GLY A 33 6.37 1.70 6.66
N ILE A 34 6.32 0.38 6.46
CA ILE A 34 6.70 -0.60 7.47
C ILE A 34 8.18 -0.46 7.86
N TYR A 35 9.08 -0.22 6.89
CA TYR A 35 10.51 -0.04 7.15
C TYR A 35 10.88 1.35 7.66
N LEU A 36 10.07 2.37 7.35
CA LEU A 36 10.28 3.75 7.75
C LEU A 36 9.27 4.12 8.86
N LYS A 37 9.31 3.38 9.97
CA LYS A 37 8.37 3.55 11.09
C LYS A 37 8.28 5.01 11.53
N GLY A 38 7.08 5.55 11.48
CA GLY A 38 6.78 6.96 11.75
C GLY A 38 6.41 7.76 10.49
N ALA A 39 6.84 7.34 9.30
CA ALA A 39 6.41 7.96 8.06
C ALA A 39 4.92 7.65 7.78
N LYS A 40 4.23 8.62 7.18
CA LYS A 40 2.87 8.46 6.68
C LYS A 40 2.89 7.87 5.28
N VAL A 41 1.87 7.11 4.92
CA VAL A 41 1.72 6.48 3.61
C VAL A 41 0.44 6.94 2.94
N VAL A 42 0.52 7.36 1.71
CA VAL A 42 -0.64 7.57 0.83
C VAL A 42 -0.59 6.53 -0.28
N ALA A 43 -1.55 5.63 -0.29
CA ALA A 43 -1.68 4.57 -1.28
C ALA A 43 -2.97 4.76 -2.06
N ASP A 44 -2.84 5.05 -3.36
CA ASP A 44 -3.95 5.45 -4.21
C ASP A 44 -4.26 4.36 -5.24
N ASN A 45 -5.51 3.89 -5.29
CA ASN A 45 -5.97 2.77 -6.12
C ASN A 45 -4.95 1.62 -6.17
N THR A 46 -4.50 1.19 -5.01
CA THR A 46 -3.32 0.33 -4.86
C THR A 46 -3.64 -1.15 -4.93
N GLN A 47 -2.67 -1.96 -5.38
CA GLN A 47 -2.66 -3.38 -5.08
C GLN A 47 -2.35 -3.57 -3.59
N LEU A 48 -3.18 -4.36 -2.91
CA LEU A 48 -3.02 -4.75 -1.50
C LEU A 48 -2.57 -6.21 -1.38
N ASP A 49 -2.86 -6.98 -2.44
CA ASP A 49 -2.35 -8.32 -2.67
C ASP A 49 -1.96 -8.46 -4.14
N VAL A 50 -0.66 -8.47 -4.41
CA VAL A 50 -0.12 -8.59 -5.77
C VAL A 50 -0.47 -9.94 -6.41
N SER A 51 -0.62 -11.00 -5.60
CA SER A 51 -1.01 -12.32 -6.10
C SER A 51 -2.47 -12.37 -6.60
N ASN A 52 -3.29 -11.41 -6.16
CA ASN A 52 -4.68 -11.27 -6.56
C ASN A 52 -4.89 -10.10 -7.54
N TRP A 53 -3.89 -9.79 -8.35
CA TRP A 53 -4.01 -8.72 -9.33
C TRP A 53 -4.72 -9.21 -10.59
N ALA A 54 -5.53 -8.35 -11.21
CA ALA A 54 -6.32 -8.66 -12.41
C ALA A 54 -5.46 -9.02 -13.64
N PHE A 55 -4.22 -8.55 -13.70
CA PHE A 55 -3.27 -8.88 -14.78
C PHE A 55 -2.50 -10.15 -14.45
N ILE A 56 -3.10 -11.32 -14.66
CA ILE A 56 -2.54 -12.63 -14.33
C ILE A 56 -1.14 -12.82 -14.92
N SER A 57 -0.91 -12.40 -16.16
CA SER A 57 0.42 -12.51 -16.80
C SER A 57 1.51 -11.72 -16.06
N ALA A 58 1.17 -10.59 -15.47
CA ALA A 58 2.12 -9.83 -14.65
C ALA A 58 2.36 -10.51 -13.31
N VAL A 59 1.34 -11.14 -12.72
CA VAL A 59 1.48 -11.95 -11.50
C VAL A 59 2.41 -13.14 -11.76
N ASP A 60 2.17 -13.89 -12.83
CA ASP A 60 3.00 -15.04 -13.22
C ASP A 60 4.46 -14.61 -13.43
N TYR A 61 4.67 -13.48 -14.12
CA TYR A 61 6.01 -12.91 -14.30
C TYR A 61 6.69 -12.59 -12.97
N VAL A 62 6.00 -11.90 -12.05
CA VAL A 62 6.56 -11.57 -10.74
C VAL A 62 6.86 -12.84 -9.93
N MET A 63 5.97 -13.83 -9.96
CA MET A 63 6.17 -15.09 -9.23
C MET A 63 7.35 -15.90 -9.78
N GLU A 64 7.54 -15.91 -11.09
CA GLU A 64 8.66 -16.63 -11.73
C GLU A 64 9.99 -15.91 -11.51
N TYR A 65 10.07 -14.61 -11.81
CA TYR A 65 11.34 -13.87 -11.82
C TYR A 65 11.78 -13.36 -10.45
N CYS A 66 10.83 -13.10 -9.54
CA CYS A 66 11.17 -12.59 -8.20
C CYS A 66 11.30 -13.71 -7.16
N PHE A 67 10.70 -14.89 -7.42
CA PHE A 67 10.64 -15.99 -6.45
C PHE A 67 11.05 -17.35 -7.00
N ASP A 68 11.55 -17.44 -8.23
CA ASP A 68 11.85 -18.67 -9.00
C ASP A 68 10.60 -19.50 -9.38
N ASN A 69 9.57 -19.51 -8.54
CA ASN A 69 8.29 -20.16 -8.79
C ASN A 69 7.28 -19.83 -7.69
N ILE A 70 5.99 -20.14 -7.96
CA ILE A 70 4.89 -19.88 -7.01
C ILE A 70 5.08 -20.59 -5.66
N GLY A 71 5.63 -21.80 -5.65
CA GLY A 71 5.88 -22.56 -4.41
C GLY A 71 6.91 -21.88 -3.51
N THR A 72 7.89 -21.17 -4.08
CA THR A 72 8.83 -20.35 -3.33
C THR A 72 8.15 -19.05 -2.86
N ALA A 73 7.35 -18.41 -3.70
CA ALA A 73 6.62 -17.21 -3.34
C ALA A 73 5.72 -17.43 -2.11
N LEU A 74 5.00 -18.54 -2.06
CA LEU A 74 4.11 -18.89 -0.93
C LEU A 74 4.82 -19.03 0.43
N LYS A 75 6.15 -19.16 0.45
CA LYS A 75 6.95 -19.14 1.69
C LYS A 75 7.20 -17.73 2.22
N TYR A 76 6.94 -16.72 1.42
CA TYR A 76 7.20 -15.32 1.73
C TYR A 76 5.97 -14.44 1.42
N PRO A 77 4.78 -14.74 1.99
CA PRO A 77 3.54 -14.06 1.67
C PRO A 77 3.61 -12.55 1.96
N GLU A 78 4.43 -12.15 2.91
CA GLU A 78 4.66 -10.75 3.26
C GLU A 78 5.31 -9.91 2.14
N ARG A 79 5.82 -10.55 1.09
CA ARG A 79 6.43 -9.85 -0.04
C ARG A 79 5.43 -9.44 -1.11
N PHE A 80 4.22 -9.99 -1.07
CA PHE A 80 3.18 -9.67 -2.05
C PHE A 80 1.80 -9.40 -1.46
N ASN A 81 1.62 -9.55 -0.14
CA ASN A 81 0.37 -9.22 0.55
C ASN A 81 0.66 -8.31 1.76
N VAL A 82 0.01 -7.14 1.81
CA VAL A 82 0.26 -6.13 2.84
C VAL A 82 -0.15 -6.58 4.23
N VAL A 83 -1.22 -7.38 4.37
CA VAL A 83 -1.67 -7.88 5.68
C VAL A 83 -0.66 -8.88 6.24
N GLU A 84 -0.13 -9.76 5.40
CA GLU A 84 0.95 -10.67 5.79
C GLU A 84 2.21 -9.91 6.22
N ALA A 85 2.51 -8.79 5.54
CA ALA A 85 3.61 -7.93 5.95
C ALA A 85 3.34 -7.28 7.32
N PHE A 86 2.13 -6.78 7.59
CA PHE A 86 1.77 -6.23 8.90
C PHE A 86 1.93 -7.26 10.01
N ILE A 87 1.44 -8.48 9.78
CA ILE A 87 1.57 -9.60 10.74
C ILE A 87 3.04 -9.92 10.99
N LYS A 88 3.83 -10.11 9.94
CA LYS A 88 5.24 -10.48 10.03
C LYS A 88 6.07 -9.46 10.77
N TYR A 89 5.87 -8.17 10.49
CA TYR A 89 6.66 -7.08 11.08
C TYR A 89 6.03 -6.52 12.37
N ASN A 90 4.85 -7.02 12.75
CA ASN A 90 4.07 -6.56 13.89
C ASN A 90 3.96 -5.03 13.93
N TYR A 91 3.62 -4.43 12.79
CA TYR A 91 3.52 -2.98 12.63
C TYR A 91 2.62 -2.61 11.46
N VAL A 92 1.71 -1.67 11.69
CA VAL A 92 0.88 -1.03 10.68
C VAL A 92 1.28 0.44 10.59
N PRO A 93 1.81 0.92 9.46
CA PRO A 93 2.11 2.34 9.28
C PRO A 93 0.83 3.18 9.25
N LYS A 94 0.93 4.48 9.46
CA LYS A 94 -0.19 5.38 9.23
C LYS A 94 -0.47 5.48 7.74
N ILE A 95 -1.60 4.91 7.30
CA ILE A 95 -1.97 4.76 5.89
C ILE A 95 -3.24 5.55 5.59
N TYR A 96 -3.18 6.35 4.53
CA TYR A 96 -4.31 6.95 3.86
C TYR A 96 -4.55 6.18 2.56
N LEU A 97 -5.52 5.27 2.60
CA LEU A 97 -5.89 4.41 1.47
C LEU A 97 -6.97 5.11 0.66
N HIS A 98 -6.58 5.70 -0.47
CA HIS A 98 -7.48 6.41 -1.37
C HIS A 98 -7.99 5.45 -2.45
N VAL A 99 -9.33 5.29 -2.57
CA VAL A 99 -9.94 4.26 -3.40
C VAL A 99 -11.08 4.83 -4.24
N ASN A 100 -11.04 4.59 -5.56
CA ASN A 100 -12.12 4.93 -6.45
C ASN A 100 -13.18 3.82 -6.51
N LEU A 101 -14.38 4.10 -6.04
CA LEU A 101 -15.50 3.15 -6.04
C LEU A 101 -15.93 2.72 -7.46
N CYS A 102 -15.56 3.49 -8.51
CA CYS A 102 -15.84 3.12 -9.89
C CYS A 102 -14.91 2.03 -10.42
N SER A 103 -13.75 1.79 -9.80
CA SER A 103 -12.87 0.68 -10.13
C SER A 103 -13.39 -0.62 -9.53
N LYS A 104 -14.35 -1.27 -10.22
CA LYS A 104 -14.97 -2.52 -9.72
C LYS A 104 -13.94 -3.61 -9.45
N VAL A 105 -12.90 -3.69 -10.28
CA VAL A 105 -11.85 -4.70 -10.17
C VAL A 105 -11.02 -4.46 -8.91
N ASP A 106 -10.59 -3.22 -8.66
CA ASP A 106 -9.81 -2.90 -7.46
C ASP A 106 -10.63 -3.13 -6.20
N ASN A 107 -11.91 -2.75 -6.22
CA ASN A 107 -12.78 -2.96 -5.06
C ASN A 107 -13.00 -4.44 -4.77
N SER A 108 -13.25 -5.28 -5.78
CA SER A 108 -13.56 -6.71 -5.58
C SER A 108 -12.31 -7.56 -5.34
N MET A 109 -11.19 -7.23 -5.99
CA MET A 109 -9.97 -8.06 -5.93
C MET A 109 -8.93 -7.55 -4.93
N GLN A 110 -8.99 -6.29 -4.52
CA GLN A 110 -8.02 -5.71 -3.62
C GLN A 110 -8.65 -5.24 -2.30
N LEU A 111 -9.58 -4.27 -2.35
CA LEU A 111 -10.12 -3.65 -1.14
C LEU A 111 -10.95 -4.63 -0.30
N ALA A 112 -11.92 -5.34 -0.88
CA ALA A 112 -12.80 -6.22 -0.12
C ALA A 112 -12.03 -7.37 0.54
N PRO A 113 -11.15 -8.13 -0.16
CA PRO A 113 -10.33 -9.16 0.48
C PRO A 113 -9.37 -8.60 1.54
N PHE A 114 -8.86 -7.38 1.35
CA PHE A 114 -8.02 -6.71 2.34
C PHE A 114 -8.80 -6.43 3.63
N LEU A 115 -10.01 -5.86 3.53
CA LEU A 115 -10.85 -5.58 4.69
C LEU A 115 -11.25 -6.85 5.46
N GLU A 116 -11.59 -7.92 4.73
CA GLU A 116 -11.87 -9.23 5.34
C GLU A 116 -10.63 -9.79 6.07
N LYS A 117 -9.47 -9.71 5.43
CA LYS A 117 -8.24 -10.28 5.97
C LYS A 117 -7.72 -9.49 7.17
N ILE A 118 -7.88 -8.17 7.19
CA ILE A 118 -7.41 -7.34 8.30
C ILE A 118 -8.11 -7.69 9.61
N GLU A 119 -9.36 -8.17 9.57
CA GLU A 119 -10.08 -8.66 10.76
C GLU A 119 -9.39 -9.85 11.42
N THR A 120 -8.57 -10.60 10.69
CA THR A 120 -7.82 -11.74 11.22
C THR A 120 -6.61 -11.32 12.05
N MET A 121 -6.19 -10.07 11.99
CA MET A 121 -5.00 -9.52 12.67
C MET A 121 -5.24 -9.28 14.17
N LYS A 122 -5.77 -10.27 14.90
CA LYS A 122 -6.20 -10.14 16.32
C LYS A 122 -5.13 -9.65 17.31
N ASN A 123 -3.86 -9.72 16.93
CA ASN A 123 -2.72 -9.36 17.80
C ASN A 123 -2.01 -8.06 17.37
N VAL A 124 -2.44 -7.40 16.30
CA VAL A 124 -1.85 -6.14 15.84
C VAL A 124 -2.77 -5.01 16.31
N THR A 125 -2.31 -4.24 17.28
CA THR A 125 -3.12 -3.25 18.00
C THR A 125 -3.34 -1.92 17.27
N GLU A 126 -2.85 -1.79 16.03
CA GLU A 126 -2.74 -0.51 15.33
C GLU A 126 -3.72 -0.35 14.15
N TYR A 127 -4.94 -0.94 14.23
CA TYR A 127 -5.97 -0.78 13.18
C TYR A 127 -6.35 0.68 12.91
N ASN A 128 -6.27 1.53 13.93
CA ASN A 128 -6.59 2.95 13.82
C ASN A 128 -5.61 3.73 12.93
N ASN A 129 -4.54 3.08 12.48
CA ASN A 129 -3.57 3.70 11.58
C ASN A 129 -4.00 3.67 10.11
N ILE A 130 -5.11 3.02 9.76
CA ILE A 130 -5.60 2.95 8.38
C ILE A 130 -6.87 3.79 8.24
N GLU A 131 -6.78 4.85 7.44
CA GLU A 131 -7.90 5.67 7.01
C GLU A 131 -8.24 5.34 5.56
N VAL A 132 -9.45 4.81 5.31
CA VAL A 132 -9.94 4.51 3.96
C VAL A 132 -10.75 5.68 3.45
N ILE A 133 -10.29 6.30 2.37
CA ILE A 133 -10.90 7.46 1.75
C ILE A 133 -11.53 7.02 0.43
N LEU A 134 -12.84 7.02 0.40
CA LEU A 134 -13.61 6.60 -0.76
C LEU A 134 -14.02 7.80 -1.60
N HIS A 135 -13.81 7.72 -2.90
CA HIS A 135 -14.32 8.69 -3.86
C HIS A 135 -15.01 7.99 -5.03
N TYR A 136 -15.74 8.75 -5.81
CA TYR A 136 -16.47 8.23 -6.97
C TYR A 136 -16.13 9.08 -8.20
N GLU A 137 -15.33 8.51 -9.11
CA GLU A 137 -14.98 9.18 -10.36
C GLU A 137 -14.97 8.19 -11.53
N GLU A 138 -16.10 8.17 -12.24
CA GLU A 138 -16.38 7.17 -13.27
C GLU A 138 -15.34 7.17 -14.41
N LYS A 139 -14.86 8.35 -14.80
CA LYS A 139 -13.92 8.50 -15.91
C LYS A 139 -12.51 7.99 -15.59
N LYS A 140 -12.14 7.98 -14.33
CA LYS A 140 -10.79 7.55 -13.92
C LYS A 140 -10.65 6.03 -13.75
N GLY A 141 -11.72 5.34 -13.34
CA GLY A 141 -11.64 3.90 -13.10
C GLY A 141 -10.49 3.54 -12.16
N HIS A 142 -9.50 2.81 -12.66
CA HIS A 142 -8.28 2.45 -11.92
C HIS A 142 -7.25 3.59 -11.83
N ASP A 143 -7.36 4.60 -12.68
CA ASP A 143 -6.40 5.71 -12.65
C ASP A 143 -6.45 6.42 -11.29
N GLY A 144 -5.29 6.73 -10.77
CA GLY A 144 -5.15 7.43 -9.50
C GLY A 144 -5.44 8.94 -9.60
N LEU A 145 -5.11 9.64 -8.54
CA LEU A 145 -5.15 11.10 -8.49
C LEU A 145 -4.29 11.71 -9.60
N SER A 146 -4.75 12.81 -10.19
CA SER A 146 -3.89 13.64 -11.03
C SER A 146 -2.73 14.19 -10.19
N GLN A 147 -1.68 14.66 -10.84
CA GLN A 147 -0.53 15.23 -10.14
C GLN A 147 -0.93 16.38 -9.19
N GLU A 148 -1.84 17.25 -9.63
CA GLU A 148 -2.31 18.40 -8.85
C GLU A 148 -3.11 17.94 -7.62
N GLU A 149 -4.05 16.99 -7.80
CA GLU A 149 -4.84 16.41 -6.72
C GLU A 149 -3.94 15.67 -5.72
N ALA A 150 -2.98 14.89 -6.21
CA ALA A 150 -2.04 14.17 -5.35
C ALA A 150 -1.20 15.14 -4.50
N ILE A 151 -0.64 16.19 -5.10
CA ILE A 151 0.15 17.19 -4.37
C ILE A 151 -0.70 17.86 -3.29
N LYS A 152 -1.93 18.30 -3.62
CA LYS A 152 -2.84 18.89 -2.65
C LYS A 152 -3.12 17.94 -1.49
N PHE A 153 -3.45 16.69 -1.79
CA PHE A 153 -3.75 15.70 -0.78
C PHE A 153 -2.53 15.37 0.11
N LEU A 154 -1.32 15.33 -0.47
CA LEU A 154 -0.09 15.14 0.30
C LEU A 154 0.16 16.25 1.32
N TYR A 155 -0.11 17.50 0.98
CA TYR A 155 -0.04 18.60 1.94
C TYR A 155 -1.06 18.44 3.07
N GLU A 156 -2.31 18.08 2.75
CA GLU A 156 -3.34 17.82 3.75
C GLU A 156 -2.95 16.69 4.73
N VAL A 157 -2.23 15.67 4.22
CA VAL A 157 -1.72 14.56 5.03
C VAL A 157 -0.52 14.97 5.89
N LEU A 158 0.33 15.88 5.40
CA LEU A 158 1.46 16.41 6.18
C LEU A 158 0.98 17.19 7.39
N ASP A 159 -0.09 17.96 7.25
CA ASP A 159 -0.65 18.81 8.30
C ASP A 159 -1.43 18.03 9.39
N LYS A 160 -1.75 16.76 9.17
CA LYS A 160 -2.39 15.84 10.14
C LYS A 160 -1.37 15.15 11.04
#